data_f1b1cbbfdf64b19e040fb8c616bb950f
#
_entry.id   f1b1cbbfdf64b19e040fb8c616bb950f
#
_cell.length_a   1.000
_cell.length_b   1.000
_cell.length_c   1.000
_cell.angle_alpha   90.00
_cell.angle_beta   90.00
_cell.angle_gamma   90.00
#
_symmetry.space_group_name_H-M   'P 1'
#
loop_
_entity.id
_entity.type
_entity.pdbx_description
1 polymer ?
#
loop_
_entity_poly.entity_id
_entity_poly.type
_entity_poly.pdbx_seq_one_letter_code
_entity_poly.pdbx_strand_id
1 'polypeptide(L)'
;MIRTAIKFAVLLTGALGGTIAAAETLIHGRFGPVTVYRSDAEPRDVVLFLSGDGGWNLGVISMAQRLTAQGAVVAGIDIRRYLAQLEKSRDKCVSPAADFDNLSRYLQSTLGFTGYLQPTLVGYSSGATLVYATLAEAPDGLFKGALSIGFCPDLDLKKPLCRGAGVDATPRRDARGVLKGVDFLPAKKLAGRWISLQGELDQVCPAAAAQKFIASVPGAAVVLLPKVGHGYSVPKNWVPQYEAAYEQITAAPPQTAAPPPKY
;
A
#
# COMPACT_ATOMS: atom_id res chain seq x y z
N MET A 1 -56.97 -32.55 26.50
CA MET A 1 -55.55 -32.72 26.18
C MET A 1 -55.25 -31.86 24.96
N ILE A 2 -54.70 -30.66 25.20
CA ILE A 2 -54.38 -29.69 24.13
C ILE A 2 -52.87 -29.83 23.87
N ARG A 3 -52.49 -30.23 22.64
CA ARG A 3 -51.08 -30.32 22.21
C ARG A 3 -50.70 -28.99 21.56
N THR A 4 -49.87 -28.23 22.24
CA THR A 4 -49.25 -27.01 21.72
C THR A 4 -48.07 -27.37 20.86
N ALA A 5 -48.12 -27.08 19.55
CA ALA A 5 -47.03 -27.25 18.63
C ALA A 5 -46.13 -26.02 18.64
N ILE A 6 -44.88 -26.16 19.13
CA ILE A 6 -43.87 -25.13 19.08
C ILE A 6 -43.22 -25.15 17.69
N LYS A 7 -43.42 -24.09 16.90
CA LYS A 7 -42.71 -23.88 15.62
C LYS A 7 -41.34 -23.28 15.91
N PHE A 8 -40.27 -24.04 15.65
CA PHE A 8 -38.90 -23.52 15.60
C PHE A 8 -38.69 -22.78 14.28
N ALA A 9 -38.48 -21.47 14.36
CA ALA A 9 -38.02 -20.68 13.23
C ALA A 9 -36.48 -20.81 13.15
N VAL A 10 -36.01 -21.50 12.13
CA VAL A 10 -34.56 -21.55 11.79
C VAL A 10 -34.23 -20.23 11.06
N LEU A 11 -33.54 -19.34 11.74
CA LEU A 11 -32.91 -18.18 11.13
C LEU A 11 -31.68 -18.67 10.32
N LEU A 12 -31.81 -18.78 9.00
CA LEU A 12 -30.66 -18.90 8.12
C LEU A 12 -29.94 -17.55 8.09
N THR A 13 -28.83 -17.43 8.83
CA THR A 13 -27.85 -16.36 8.62
C THR A 13 -27.08 -16.69 7.34
N GLY A 14 -27.53 -16.14 6.22
CA GLY A 14 -26.79 -16.21 4.97
C GLY A 14 -25.47 -15.43 5.11
N ALA A 15 -24.34 -16.12 5.12
CA ALA A 15 -23.04 -15.51 4.93
C ALA A 15 -23.00 -14.94 3.49
N LEU A 16 -23.06 -13.61 3.38
CA LEU A 16 -22.80 -12.88 2.14
C LEU A 16 -21.29 -12.97 1.84
N GLY A 17 -20.83 -14.13 1.41
CA GLY A 17 -19.52 -14.28 0.77
C GLY A 17 -19.63 -13.75 -0.65
N GLY A 18 -19.28 -12.49 -0.88
CA GLY A 18 -19.14 -11.95 -2.23
C GLY A 18 -18.08 -12.74 -3.00
N THR A 19 -18.41 -13.19 -4.19
CA THR A 19 -17.44 -13.79 -5.11
C THR A 19 -16.43 -12.71 -5.53
N ILE A 20 -15.12 -13.00 -5.39
CA ILE A 20 -14.09 -12.12 -5.93
C ILE A 20 -14.21 -12.18 -7.45
N ALA A 21 -14.52 -11.06 -8.08
CA ALA A 21 -14.57 -10.96 -9.54
C ALA A 21 -13.17 -11.27 -10.13
N ALA A 22 -13.17 -11.75 -11.38
CA ALA A 22 -11.92 -11.98 -12.10
C ALA A 22 -11.09 -10.68 -12.13
N ALA A 23 -9.78 -10.82 -12.01
CA ALA A 23 -8.88 -9.67 -12.10
C ALA A 23 -8.98 -9.02 -13.49
N GLU A 24 -9.16 -7.70 -13.54
CA GLU A 24 -9.14 -6.92 -14.78
C GLU A 24 -7.84 -6.13 -14.88
N THR A 25 -7.46 -5.72 -16.09
CA THR A 25 -6.23 -4.92 -16.30
C THR A 25 -6.61 -3.57 -16.86
N LEU A 26 -6.18 -2.52 -16.16
CA LEU A 26 -6.23 -1.14 -16.64
C LEU A 26 -4.82 -0.68 -17.04
N ILE A 27 -4.71 0.18 -18.04
CA ILE A 27 -3.42 0.77 -18.45
C ILE A 27 -3.43 2.25 -18.10
N HIS A 28 -2.49 2.70 -17.29
CA HIS A 28 -2.44 4.10 -16.87
C HIS A 28 -1.02 4.63 -16.70
N GLY A 29 -0.71 5.69 -17.44
CA GLY A 29 0.49 6.51 -17.28
C GLY A 29 1.78 5.70 -17.13
N ARG A 30 2.61 6.09 -16.17
CA ARG A 30 3.90 5.44 -15.86
C ARG A 30 3.76 4.06 -15.23
N PHE A 31 2.60 3.73 -14.69
CA PHE A 31 2.35 2.41 -14.11
C PHE A 31 2.23 1.32 -15.17
N GLY A 32 1.79 1.70 -16.41
CA GLY A 32 1.47 0.74 -17.45
C GLY A 32 0.28 -0.14 -17.05
N PRO A 33 0.36 -1.47 -17.23
CA PRO A 33 -0.69 -2.39 -16.78
C PRO A 33 -0.78 -2.43 -15.26
N VAL A 34 -1.97 -2.16 -14.74
CA VAL A 34 -2.39 -2.24 -13.34
C VAL A 34 -3.44 -3.32 -13.23
N THR A 35 -3.22 -4.32 -12.36
CA THR A 35 -4.18 -5.41 -12.15
C THR A 35 -5.17 -5.03 -11.08
N VAL A 36 -6.45 -5.00 -11.40
CA VAL A 36 -7.51 -4.58 -10.48
C VAL A 36 -8.28 -5.80 -9.96
N TYR A 37 -8.38 -5.90 -8.63
CA TYR A 37 -9.19 -6.89 -7.93
C TYR A 37 -10.35 -6.17 -7.24
N ARG A 38 -11.56 -6.67 -7.40
CA ARG A 38 -12.77 -6.17 -6.74
C ARG A 38 -13.77 -7.29 -6.49
N SER A 39 -14.66 -7.08 -5.54
CA SER A 39 -15.87 -7.90 -5.35
C SER A 39 -17.06 -7.23 -6.04
N ASP A 40 -18.18 -7.96 -6.13
CA ASP A 40 -19.44 -7.41 -6.63
C ASP A 40 -20.15 -6.47 -5.63
N ALA A 41 -19.63 -6.39 -4.39
CA ALA A 41 -20.17 -5.51 -3.36
C ALA A 41 -19.68 -4.06 -3.55
N GLU A 42 -20.45 -3.11 -2.98
CA GLU A 42 -20.03 -1.69 -2.93
C GLU A 42 -18.65 -1.55 -2.26
N PRO A 43 -17.70 -0.88 -2.90
CA PRO A 43 -16.36 -0.74 -2.37
C PRO A 43 -16.32 0.06 -1.06
N ARG A 44 -15.64 -0.47 -0.04
CA ARG A 44 -15.42 0.22 1.24
C ARG A 44 -14.12 1.03 1.26
N ASP A 45 -13.17 0.66 0.42
CA ASP A 45 -11.86 1.30 0.34
C ASP A 45 -11.24 1.10 -1.06
N VAL A 46 -10.26 1.94 -1.39
CA VAL A 46 -9.40 1.81 -2.56
C VAL A 46 -7.98 1.62 -2.10
N VAL A 47 -7.32 0.58 -2.57
CA VAL A 47 -5.94 0.25 -2.23
C VAL A 47 -5.06 0.33 -3.46
N LEU A 48 -3.98 1.10 -3.36
CA LEU A 48 -2.89 1.11 -4.35
C LEU A 48 -1.77 0.22 -3.78
N PHE A 49 -1.63 -0.98 -4.34
CA PHE A 49 -0.72 -1.99 -3.81
C PHE A 49 0.50 -2.19 -4.71
N LEU A 50 1.69 -1.90 -4.18
CA LEU A 50 2.96 -2.04 -4.87
C LEU A 50 3.63 -3.36 -4.54
N SER A 51 4.06 -4.06 -5.58
CA SER A 51 4.90 -5.26 -5.43
C SER A 51 6.29 -4.93 -4.90
N GLY A 52 7.06 -5.96 -4.54
CA GLY A 52 8.52 -5.89 -4.41
C GLY A 52 9.24 -6.09 -5.75
N ASP A 53 10.57 -6.27 -5.68
CA ASP A 53 11.47 -6.47 -6.84
C ASP A 53 11.15 -7.73 -7.65
N GLY A 54 10.44 -8.69 -7.06
CA GLY A 54 9.88 -9.83 -7.78
C GLY A 54 8.78 -9.48 -8.78
N GLY A 55 8.22 -8.27 -8.72
CA GLY A 55 7.10 -7.80 -9.54
C GLY A 55 5.75 -8.32 -9.05
N TRP A 56 4.71 -8.05 -9.86
CA TRP A 56 3.36 -8.47 -9.54
C TRP A 56 3.18 -9.97 -9.78
N ASN A 57 3.36 -10.79 -8.74
CA ASN A 57 3.35 -12.26 -8.79
C ASN A 57 2.55 -12.88 -7.64
N LEU A 58 2.57 -14.23 -7.56
CA LEU A 58 1.74 -15.01 -6.63
C LEU A 58 1.77 -14.54 -5.16
N GLY A 59 2.91 -14.11 -4.63
CA GLY A 59 3.02 -13.68 -3.24
C GLY A 59 2.15 -12.46 -2.95
N VAL A 60 2.32 -11.39 -3.73
CA VAL A 60 1.55 -10.14 -3.55
C VAL A 60 0.10 -10.27 -4.03
N ILE A 61 -0.17 -11.15 -5.02
CA ILE A 61 -1.54 -11.42 -5.47
C ILE A 61 -2.39 -11.96 -4.33
N SER A 62 -1.87 -12.93 -3.56
CA SER A 62 -2.59 -13.48 -2.41
C SER A 62 -2.84 -12.43 -1.31
N MET A 63 -1.90 -11.52 -1.09
CA MET A 63 -2.06 -10.39 -0.17
C MET A 63 -3.16 -9.43 -0.66
N ALA A 64 -3.17 -9.08 -1.96
CA ALA A 64 -4.18 -8.22 -2.57
C ALA A 64 -5.59 -8.82 -2.46
N GLN A 65 -5.74 -10.11 -2.77
CA GLN A 65 -7.02 -10.83 -2.69
C GLN A 65 -7.60 -10.82 -1.26
N ARG A 66 -6.76 -10.85 -0.23
CA ARG A 66 -7.22 -10.73 1.17
C ARG A 66 -7.85 -9.37 1.47
N LEU A 67 -7.27 -8.28 0.95
CA LEU A 67 -7.86 -6.95 1.11
C LEU A 67 -9.16 -6.82 0.30
N THR A 68 -9.20 -7.44 -0.89
CA THR A 68 -10.43 -7.49 -1.68
C THR A 68 -11.55 -8.23 -0.94
N ALA A 69 -11.23 -9.31 -0.23
CA ALA A 69 -12.18 -10.03 0.61
C ALA A 69 -12.70 -9.18 1.80
N GLN A 70 -11.97 -8.14 2.20
CA GLN A 70 -12.40 -7.14 3.20
C GLN A 70 -13.16 -5.96 2.58
N GLY A 71 -13.49 -6.02 1.30
CA GLY A 71 -14.29 -5.02 0.59
C GLY A 71 -13.48 -3.89 -0.06
N ALA A 72 -12.17 -4.05 -0.21
CA ALA A 72 -11.36 -3.10 -0.97
C ALA A 72 -11.42 -3.36 -2.48
N VAL A 73 -11.36 -2.28 -3.26
CA VAL A 73 -10.87 -2.35 -4.64
C VAL A 73 -9.36 -2.20 -4.61
N VAL A 74 -8.62 -3.21 -5.08
CA VAL A 74 -7.16 -3.24 -5.02
C VAL A 74 -6.56 -3.09 -6.41
N ALA A 75 -5.78 -2.03 -6.61
CA ALA A 75 -4.98 -1.80 -7.80
C ALA A 75 -3.55 -2.33 -7.59
N GLY A 76 -3.24 -3.45 -8.20
CA GLY A 76 -1.93 -4.11 -8.13
C GLY A 76 -0.94 -3.52 -9.12
N ILE A 77 0.18 -3.01 -8.61
CA ILE A 77 1.18 -2.24 -9.35
C ILE A 77 2.53 -2.99 -9.33
N ASP A 78 3.09 -3.27 -10.50
CA ASP A 78 4.47 -3.78 -10.62
C ASP A 78 5.45 -2.63 -10.43
N ILE A 79 6.13 -2.58 -9.26
CA ILE A 79 7.08 -1.53 -8.93
C ILE A 79 8.23 -1.42 -9.94
N ARG A 80 8.70 -2.53 -10.51
CA ARG A 80 9.82 -2.54 -11.47
C ARG A 80 9.45 -1.75 -12.72
N ARG A 81 8.23 -1.90 -13.20
CA ARG A 81 7.72 -1.15 -14.35
C ARG A 81 7.63 0.33 -14.03
N TYR A 82 7.07 0.66 -12.88
CA TYR A 82 6.94 2.03 -12.46
C TYR A 82 8.31 2.73 -12.33
N LEU A 83 9.26 2.13 -11.60
CA LEU A 83 10.60 2.69 -11.44
C LEU A 83 11.33 2.82 -12.79
N ALA A 84 11.21 1.83 -13.69
CA ALA A 84 11.79 1.91 -15.03
C ALA A 84 11.17 3.04 -15.88
N GLN A 85 9.89 3.34 -15.72
CA GLN A 85 9.26 4.47 -16.43
C GLN A 85 9.67 5.82 -15.82
N LEU A 86 9.84 5.90 -14.50
CA LEU A 86 10.43 7.06 -13.86
C LEU A 86 11.85 7.34 -14.39
N GLU A 87 12.68 6.32 -14.46
CA GLU A 87 14.06 6.44 -14.95
C GLU A 87 14.11 6.97 -16.41
N LYS A 88 13.21 6.50 -17.28
CA LYS A 88 13.11 6.89 -18.69
C LYS A 88 12.45 8.26 -18.90
N SER A 89 11.75 8.80 -17.90
CA SER A 89 11.06 10.09 -18.05
C SER A 89 12.04 11.22 -18.31
N ARG A 90 11.56 12.29 -18.97
CA ARG A 90 12.33 13.54 -19.18
C ARG A 90 12.33 14.46 -17.98
N ASP A 91 11.59 14.12 -16.93
CA ASP A 91 11.49 14.94 -15.74
C ASP A 91 12.83 15.02 -15.00
N LYS A 92 13.13 16.17 -14.46
CA LYS A 92 14.35 16.39 -13.66
C LYS A 92 14.27 15.72 -12.29
N CYS A 93 13.07 15.58 -11.76
CA CYS A 93 12.77 14.92 -10.49
C CYS A 93 11.40 14.24 -10.58
N VAL A 94 11.08 13.38 -9.63
CA VAL A 94 9.81 12.64 -9.56
C VAL A 94 9.04 12.93 -8.28
N SER A 95 7.72 12.88 -8.36
CA SER A 95 6.79 12.99 -7.24
C SER A 95 5.83 11.80 -7.26
N PRO A 96 6.17 10.71 -6.57
CA PRO A 96 5.31 9.54 -6.48
C PRO A 96 3.91 9.87 -5.97
N ALA A 97 3.74 10.78 -5.01
CA ALA A 97 2.43 11.13 -4.47
C ALA A 97 1.49 11.67 -5.56
N ALA A 98 1.99 12.50 -6.47
CA ALA A 98 1.19 13.01 -7.59
C ALA A 98 0.81 11.92 -8.59
N ASP A 99 1.73 10.99 -8.90
CA ASP A 99 1.45 9.87 -9.79
C ASP A 99 0.37 8.93 -9.19
N PHE A 100 0.45 8.64 -7.89
CA PHE A 100 -0.52 7.78 -7.19
C PHE A 100 -1.90 8.43 -7.04
N ASP A 101 -1.98 9.73 -6.77
CA ASP A 101 -3.25 10.47 -6.78
C ASP A 101 -3.92 10.39 -8.16
N ASN A 102 -3.14 10.64 -9.21
CA ASN A 102 -3.63 10.56 -10.58
C ASN A 102 -4.15 9.15 -10.93
N LEU A 103 -3.42 8.10 -10.55
CA LEU A 103 -3.87 6.72 -10.73
C LEU A 103 -5.16 6.44 -9.97
N SER A 104 -5.27 6.88 -8.71
CA SER A 104 -6.46 6.67 -7.89
C SER A 104 -7.71 7.32 -8.51
N ARG A 105 -7.58 8.56 -8.96
CA ARG A 105 -8.68 9.28 -9.63
C ARG A 105 -9.10 8.60 -10.92
N TYR A 106 -8.14 8.22 -11.75
CA TYR A 106 -8.41 7.48 -12.99
C TYR A 106 -9.13 6.16 -12.71
N LEU A 107 -8.61 5.36 -11.76
CA LEU A 107 -9.18 4.08 -11.37
C LEU A 107 -10.65 4.23 -10.93
N GLN A 108 -10.92 5.13 -9.98
CA GLN A 108 -12.26 5.29 -9.43
C GLN A 108 -13.24 5.85 -10.47
N SER A 109 -12.81 6.78 -11.31
CA SER A 109 -13.62 7.29 -12.42
C SER A 109 -13.94 6.18 -13.43
N THR A 110 -12.94 5.39 -13.83
CA THR A 110 -13.11 4.29 -14.79
C THR A 110 -14.04 3.20 -14.28
N LEU A 111 -13.99 2.92 -12.97
CA LEU A 111 -14.83 1.92 -12.31
C LEU A 111 -16.23 2.45 -11.93
N GLY A 112 -16.55 3.71 -12.22
CA GLY A 112 -17.87 4.29 -12.00
C GLY A 112 -18.21 4.58 -10.53
N PHE A 113 -17.23 4.91 -9.71
CA PHE A 113 -17.48 5.30 -8.31
C PHE A 113 -18.34 6.56 -8.25
N THR A 114 -19.38 6.56 -7.42
CA THR A 114 -20.29 7.69 -7.23
C THR A 114 -19.69 8.82 -6.38
N GLY A 115 -18.64 8.54 -5.62
CA GLY A 115 -17.88 9.47 -4.81
C GLY A 115 -16.42 9.04 -4.73
N TYR A 116 -15.51 9.99 -4.45
CA TYR A 116 -14.08 9.68 -4.32
C TYR A 116 -13.77 9.09 -2.94
N LEU A 117 -13.22 7.91 -2.91
CA LEU A 117 -12.65 7.28 -1.72
C LEU A 117 -11.16 7.61 -1.64
N GLN A 118 -10.74 8.21 -0.55
CA GLN A 118 -9.33 8.46 -0.25
C GLN A 118 -8.57 7.12 -0.22
N PRO A 119 -7.53 6.91 -1.05
CA PRO A 119 -6.90 5.61 -1.15
C PRO A 119 -5.96 5.32 0.02
N THR A 120 -5.80 4.02 0.30
CA THR A 120 -4.79 3.45 1.19
C THR A 120 -3.62 2.93 0.37
N LEU A 121 -2.40 3.24 0.79
CA LEU A 121 -1.18 2.72 0.17
C LEU A 121 -0.77 1.41 0.85
N VAL A 122 -0.48 0.38 0.06
CA VAL A 122 0.07 -0.89 0.56
C VAL A 122 1.29 -1.26 -0.27
N GLY A 123 2.36 -1.74 0.36
CA GLY A 123 3.56 -2.12 -0.36
C GLY A 123 4.32 -3.26 0.30
N TYR A 124 4.94 -4.10 -0.54
CA TYR A 124 5.79 -5.19 -0.10
C TYR A 124 7.24 -4.95 -0.55
N SER A 125 8.22 -5.17 0.35
CA SER A 125 9.66 -5.03 0.06
C SER A 125 9.98 -3.63 -0.51
N SER A 126 10.57 -3.49 -1.68
CA SER A 126 10.79 -2.20 -2.36
C SER A 126 9.50 -1.37 -2.48
N GLY A 127 8.34 -2.02 -2.66
CA GLY A 127 7.03 -1.36 -2.60
C GLY A 127 6.72 -0.80 -1.23
N ALA A 128 7.13 -1.48 -0.15
CA ALA A 128 6.97 -0.99 1.22
C ALA A 128 7.76 0.30 1.47
N THR A 129 8.95 0.41 0.88
CA THR A 129 9.77 1.61 0.92
C THR A 129 9.13 2.76 0.13
N LEU A 130 8.63 2.45 -1.07
CA LEU A 130 8.04 3.48 -1.92
C LEU A 130 6.73 4.03 -1.35
N VAL A 131 5.87 3.19 -0.72
CA VAL A 131 4.65 3.71 -0.06
C VAL A 131 4.96 4.58 1.15
N TYR A 132 6.03 4.28 1.90
CA TYR A 132 6.53 5.18 2.95
C TYR A 132 6.94 6.53 2.36
N ALA A 133 7.79 6.54 1.32
CA ALA A 133 8.25 7.76 0.67
C ALA A 133 7.09 8.58 0.08
N THR A 134 6.14 7.89 -0.55
CA THR A 134 4.91 8.50 -1.10
C THR A 134 4.07 9.16 -0.01
N LEU A 135 3.88 8.49 1.14
CA LEU A 135 3.11 9.05 2.25
C LEU A 135 3.83 10.24 2.90
N ALA A 136 5.17 10.19 3.00
CA ALA A 136 5.98 11.28 3.54
C ALA A 136 6.00 12.53 2.63
N GLU A 137 5.92 12.31 1.31
CA GLU A 137 5.85 13.37 0.30
C GLU A 137 4.45 13.99 0.19
N ALA A 138 3.41 13.22 0.47
CA ALA A 138 2.03 13.60 0.21
C ALA A 138 1.57 14.79 1.06
N PRO A 139 0.71 15.68 0.50
CA PRO A 139 -0.03 16.61 1.31
C PRO A 139 -1.03 15.89 2.23
N ASP A 140 -1.36 16.51 3.36
CA ASP A 140 -2.35 16.00 4.30
C ASP A 140 -3.68 15.72 3.60
N GLY A 141 -4.27 14.58 3.90
CA GLY A 141 -5.57 14.18 3.37
C GLY A 141 -5.54 13.57 1.96
N LEU A 142 -4.37 13.38 1.34
CA LEU A 142 -4.30 12.73 0.03
C LEU A 142 -4.50 11.20 0.14
N PHE A 143 -3.91 10.57 1.15
CA PHE A 143 -4.02 9.15 1.44
C PHE A 143 -4.53 8.91 2.86
N LYS A 144 -5.29 7.84 3.10
CA LYS A 144 -5.69 7.44 4.46
C LYS A 144 -4.49 7.09 5.32
N GLY A 145 -3.50 6.45 4.71
CA GLY A 145 -2.27 6.00 5.34
C GLY A 145 -1.55 4.98 4.48
N ALA A 146 -0.52 4.36 5.05
CA ALA A 146 0.26 3.33 4.38
C ALA A 146 0.51 2.11 5.25
N LEU A 147 0.50 0.92 4.62
CA LEU A 147 0.90 -0.35 5.19
C LEU A 147 2.12 -0.87 4.45
N SER A 148 3.24 -0.93 5.14
CA SER A 148 4.50 -1.50 4.64
C SER A 148 4.68 -2.93 5.13
N ILE A 149 5.11 -3.82 4.24
CA ILE A 149 5.34 -5.25 4.52
C ILE A 149 6.79 -5.56 4.14
N GLY A 150 7.66 -5.83 5.14
CA GLY A 150 9.09 -6.03 4.91
C GLY A 150 9.79 -4.75 4.44
N PHE A 151 9.69 -3.68 5.22
CA PHE A 151 10.26 -2.37 4.92
C PHE A 151 11.79 -2.35 5.07
N CYS A 152 12.48 -1.83 4.07
CA CYS A 152 13.86 -1.33 4.13
C CYS A 152 13.86 0.18 3.88
N PRO A 153 14.81 0.96 4.44
CA PRO A 153 14.85 2.40 4.18
C PRO A 153 15.46 2.78 2.83
N ASP A 154 15.92 1.82 2.04
CA ASP A 154 16.58 2.04 0.76
C ASP A 154 15.73 1.61 -0.45
N LEU A 155 15.95 2.27 -1.58
CA LEU A 155 15.27 1.98 -2.83
C LEU A 155 16.18 2.25 -4.02
N ASP A 156 16.14 1.37 -5.03
CA ASP A 156 16.85 1.56 -6.31
C ASP A 156 16.16 2.57 -7.23
N LEU A 157 15.89 3.75 -6.68
CA LEU A 157 15.31 4.88 -7.40
C LEU A 157 16.43 5.70 -8.05
N LYS A 158 16.56 5.59 -9.38
CA LYS A 158 17.61 6.26 -10.15
C LYS A 158 17.22 7.65 -10.67
N LYS A 159 16.15 8.20 -10.14
CA LYS A 159 15.66 9.55 -10.38
C LYS A 159 15.56 10.27 -9.04
N PRO A 160 16.03 11.52 -8.91
CA PRO A 160 15.87 12.25 -7.66
C PRO A 160 14.40 12.56 -7.39
N LEU A 161 14.02 12.57 -6.11
CA LEU A 161 12.74 13.12 -5.69
C LEU A 161 12.74 14.65 -5.86
N CYS A 162 11.56 15.22 -6.11
CA CYS A 162 11.39 16.67 -6.18
C CYS A 162 11.65 17.29 -4.81
N ARG A 163 12.39 18.41 -4.78
CA ARG A 163 12.70 19.11 -3.53
C ARG A 163 11.45 19.70 -2.90
N GLY A 164 11.42 19.70 -1.59
CA GLY A 164 10.30 20.25 -0.82
C GLY A 164 9.13 19.29 -0.63
N ALA A 165 9.28 18.05 -1.06
CA ALA A 165 8.26 17.02 -0.95
C ALA A 165 8.11 16.39 0.47
N GLY A 166 8.74 16.93 1.50
CA GLY A 166 8.59 16.42 2.89
C GLY A 166 9.35 15.13 3.20
N VAL A 167 9.99 14.51 2.21
CA VAL A 167 10.83 13.32 2.36
C VAL A 167 12.28 13.63 2.01
N ASP A 168 13.19 13.30 2.93
CA ASP A 168 14.63 13.43 2.73
C ASP A 168 15.25 12.08 2.39
N ALA A 169 16.26 12.10 1.51
CA ALA A 169 16.99 10.90 1.12
C ALA A 169 18.44 11.20 0.76
N THR A 170 19.33 10.27 1.10
CA THR A 170 20.74 10.31 0.71
C THR A 170 20.94 9.54 -0.59
N PRO A 171 21.52 10.13 -1.64
CA PRO A 171 21.72 9.44 -2.91
C PRO A 171 22.85 8.39 -2.79
N ARG A 172 22.58 7.18 -3.24
CA ARG A 172 23.59 6.12 -3.45
C ARG A 172 24.16 6.22 -4.86
N ARG A 173 25.47 6.39 -4.99
CA ARG A 173 26.14 6.53 -6.27
C ARG A 173 27.23 5.48 -6.45
N ASP A 174 27.47 5.06 -7.68
CA ASP A 174 28.61 4.20 -8.00
C ASP A 174 29.92 5.03 -8.04
N ALA A 175 31.06 4.32 -8.25
CA ALA A 175 32.39 4.94 -8.33
C ALA A 175 32.52 6.00 -9.45
N ARG A 176 31.61 5.99 -10.43
CA ARG A 176 31.56 6.97 -11.53
C ARG A 176 30.60 8.12 -11.23
N GLY A 177 30.01 8.18 -10.03
CA GLY A 177 29.05 9.20 -9.63
C GLY A 177 27.61 8.99 -10.14
N VAL A 178 27.33 7.86 -10.82
CA VAL A 178 26.01 7.57 -11.35
C VAL A 178 25.05 7.17 -10.22
N LEU A 179 23.88 7.80 -10.16
CA LEU A 179 22.84 7.48 -9.18
C LEU A 179 22.34 6.04 -9.37
N LYS A 180 22.41 5.25 -8.32
CA LYS A 180 21.93 3.85 -8.27
C LYS A 180 20.69 3.67 -7.42
N GLY A 181 20.47 4.55 -6.48
CA GLY A 181 19.34 4.49 -5.55
C GLY A 181 19.45 5.58 -4.52
N VAL A 182 18.57 5.48 -3.54
CA VAL A 182 18.50 6.40 -2.40
C VAL A 182 18.33 5.64 -1.10
N ASP A 183 18.87 6.20 -0.01
CA ASP A 183 18.57 5.79 1.36
C ASP A 183 17.69 6.87 1.97
N PHE A 184 16.44 6.55 2.27
CA PHE A 184 15.51 7.50 2.88
C PHE A 184 15.89 7.80 4.32
N LEU A 185 15.61 9.01 4.75
CA LEU A 185 15.72 9.42 6.14
C LEU A 185 14.34 9.40 6.81
N PRO A 186 14.30 9.27 8.16
CA PRO A 186 13.03 9.35 8.88
C PRO A 186 12.34 10.69 8.65
N ALA A 187 11.11 10.65 8.14
CA ALA A 187 10.31 11.85 7.91
C ALA A 187 9.91 12.51 9.24
N LYS A 188 9.92 13.83 9.27
CA LYS A 188 9.49 14.62 10.44
C LYS A 188 7.97 14.63 10.62
N LYS A 189 7.23 14.38 9.55
CA LYS A 189 5.77 14.32 9.49
C LYS A 189 5.35 13.35 8.39
N LEU A 190 4.24 12.67 8.59
CA LEU A 190 3.56 11.87 7.55
C LEU A 190 2.16 12.44 7.30
N ALA A 191 1.68 12.31 6.08
CA ALA A 191 0.34 12.75 5.68
C ALA A 191 -0.79 11.84 6.19
N GLY A 192 -0.47 10.75 6.88
CA GLY A 192 -1.42 9.79 7.42
C GLY A 192 -0.74 8.75 8.29
N ARG A 193 -1.52 7.80 8.80
CA ARG A 193 -0.99 6.70 9.62
C ARG A 193 -0.08 5.79 8.79
N TRP A 194 1.07 5.43 9.34
CA TRP A 194 1.96 4.43 8.76
C TRP A 194 2.18 3.27 9.72
N ILE A 195 1.89 2.06 9.26
CA ILE A 195 2.14 0.81 9.99
C ILE A 195 3.06 -0.06 9.14
N SER A 196 4.12 -0.59 9.74
CA SER A 196 5.02 -1.54 9.10
C SER A 196 4.94 -2.90 9.76
N LEU A 197 4.75 -3.95 8.98
CA LEU A 197 4.88 -5.34 9.40
C LEU A 197 6.29 -5.81 9.11
N GLN A 198 7.02 -6.26 10.13
CA GLN A 198 8.42 -6.61 9.98
C GLN A 198 8.69 -8.02 10.54
N GLY A 199 9.17 -8.91 9.69
CA GLY A 199 9.53 -10.27 10.08
C GLY A 199 10.80 -10.30 10.92
N GLU A 200 10.78 -10.96 12.08
CA GLU A 200 11.96 -11.06 12.97
C GLU A 200 13.10 -11.90 12.35
N LEU A 201 12.78 -12.78 11.39
CA LEU A 201 13.75 -13.59 10.67
C LEU A 201 14.10 -13.01 9.29
N ASP A 202 13.70 -11.77 9.01
CA ASP A 202 13.98 -11.09 7.75
C ASP A 202 15.47 -10.71 7.66
N GLN A 203 16.18 -11.38 6.73
CA GLN A 203 17.60 -11.13 6.47
C GLN A 203 17.85 -10.14 5.34
N VAL A 204 16.81 -9.81 4.55
CA VAL A 204 16.87 -8.81 3.47
C VAL A 204 16.66 -7.41 4.04
N CYS A 205 15.60 -7.26 4.83
CA CYS A 205 15.27 -6.02 5.55
C CYS A 205 15.27 -6.31 7.06
N PRO A 206 16.45 -6.23 7.73
CA PRO A 206 16.58 -6.65 9.12
C PRO A 206 15.65 -5.90 10.07
N ALA A 207 14.88 -6.65 10.87
CA ALA A 207 13.87 -6.10 11.77
C ALA A 207 14.40 -5.00 12.70
N ALA A 208 15.60 -5.16 13.25
CA ALA A 208 16.21 -4.18 14.15
C ALA A 208 16.49 -2.83 13.45
N ALA A 209 16.95 -2.87 12.19
CA ALA A 209 17.20 -1.65 11.41
C ALA A 209 15.89 -0.94 11.05
N ALA A 210 14.89 -1.70 10.58
CA ALA A 210 13.56 -1.18 10.28
C ALA A 210 12.89 -0.57 11.52
N GLN A 211 12.93 -1.27 12.65
CA GLN A 211 12.36 -0.81 13.91
C GLN A 211 13.01 0.52 14.38
N LYS A 212 14.35 0.61 14.31
CA LYS A 212 15.08 1.84 14.66
C LYS A 212 14.65 3.02 13.77
N PHE A 213 14.52 2.78 12.48
CA PHE A 213 14.08 3.79 11.52
C PHE A 213 12.65 4.25 11.84
N ILE A 214 11.71 3.31 11.97
CA ILE A 214 10.29 3.58 12.19
C ILE A 214 10.06 4.31 13.51
N ALA A 215 10.79 3.95 14.57
CA ALA A 215 10.72 4.62 15.87
C ALA A 215 11.14 6.12 15.80
N SER A 216 11.88 6.51 14.76
CA SER A 216 12.26 7.91 14.52
C SER A 216 11.24 8.70 13.70
N VAL A 217 10.15 8.07 13.26
CA VAL A 217 9.08 8.71 12.47
C VAL A 217 7.85 8.95 13.36
N PRO A 218 7.44 10.20 13.61
CA PRO A 218 6.31 10.50 14.48
C PRO A 218 5.01 9.86 13.98
N GLY A 219 4.28 9.19 14.86
CA GLY A 219 2.99 8.56 14.56
C GLY A 219 3.07 7.24 13.77
N ALA A 220 4.28 6.78 13.44
CA ALA A 220 4.48 5.48 12.82
C ALA A 220 4.41 4.34 13.84
N ALA A 221 4.04 3.15 13.38
CA ALA A 221 4.02 1.94 14.18
C ALA A 221 4.71 0.77 13.45
N VAL A 222 5.39 -0.08 14.22
CA VAL A 222 5.93 -1.35 13.72
C VAL A 222 5.30 -2.51 14.46
N VAL A 223 4.92 -3.53 13.71
CA VAL A 223 4.46 -4.82 14.23
C VAL A 223 5.51 -5.86 13.90
N LEU A 224 6.18 -6.37 14.91
CA LEU A 224 7.15 -7.46 14.76
C LEU A 224 6.41 -8.79 14.62
N LEU A 225 6.84 -9.60 13.66
CA LEU A 225 6.22 -10.88 13.31
C LEU A 225 7.18 -12.03 13.63
N PRO A 226 6.97 -12.74 14.75
CA PRO A 226 7.78 -13.90 15.11
C PRO A 226 7.74 -14.97 14.02
N LYS A 227 8.89 -15.60 13.74
CA LYS A 227 9.03 -16.70 12.78
C LYS A 227 8.67 -16.31 11.32
N VAL A 228 8.72 -15.05 10.99
CA VAL A 228 8.49 -14.53 9.63
C VAL A 228 9.81 -14.03 9.04
N GLY A 229 10.18 -14.56 7.87
CA GLY A 229 11.27 -14.06 7.04
C GLY A 229 10.74 -13.18 5.93
N HIS A 230 11.63 -12.63 5.08
CA HIS A 230 11.26 -11.68 4.03
C HIS A 230 10.18 -12.18 3.06
N GLY A 231 10.14 -13.48 2.78
CA GLY A 231 9.17 -14.07 1.84
C GLY A 231 7.75 -14.24 2.37
N TYR A 232 7.47 -13.99 3.66
CA TYR A 232 6.13 -14.14 4.25
C TYR A 232 5.46 -15.50 3.89
N SER A 233 6.24 -16.57 3.85
CA SER A 233 5.83 -17.86 3.27
C SER A 233 4.81 -18.64 4.11
N VAL A 234 4.66 -18.34 5.41
CA VAL A 234 3.77 -19.06 6.33
C VAL A 234 2.62 -18.15 6.77
N PRO A 235 1.45 -18.18 6.09
CA PRO A 235 0.35 -17.22 6.29
C PRO A 235 -0.13 -17.09 7.74
N LYS A 236 -0.22 -18.20 8.49
CA LYS A 236 -0.69 -18.18 9.88
C LYS A 236 0.16 -17.29 10.82
N ASN A 237 1.40 -16.99 10.44
CA ASN A 237 2.32 -16.22 11.27
C ASN A 237 2.21 -14.69 11.03
N TRP A 238 1.51 -14.24 9.98
CA TRP A 238 1.46 -12.82 9.63
C TRP A 238 0.10 -12.31 9.16
N VAL A 239 -0.77 -13.19 8.62
CA VAL A 239 -2.06 -12.77 8.05
C VAL A 239 -2.96 -12.06 9.06
N PRO A 240 -3.15 -12.55 10.30
CA PRO A 240 -3.99 -11.84 11.26
C PRO A 240 -3.49 -10.42 11.56
N GLN A 241 -2.17 -10.23 11.64
CA GLN A 241 -1.55 -8.92 11.88
C GLN A 241 -1.66 -8.01 10.64
N TYR A 242 -1.58 -8.58 9.44
CA TYR A 242 -1.75 -7.87 8.20
C TYR A 242 -3.17 -7.29 8.07
N GLU A 243 -4.16 -8.12 8.31
CA GLU A 243 -5.57 -7.72 8.27
C GLU A 243 -5.90 -6.70 9.35
N ALA A 244 -5.42 -6.91 10.58
CA ALA A 244 -5.61 -5.97 11.68
C ALA A 244 -4.91 -4.62 11.44
N ALA A 245 -3.70 -4.60 10.86
CA ALA A 245 -3.01 -3.36 10.53
C ALA A 245 -3.72 -2.58 9.42
N TYR A 246 -4.25 -3.28 8.42
CA TYR A 246 -5.07 -2.67 7.38
C TYR A 246 -6.35 -2.04 7.95
N GLU A 247 -7.08 -2.76 8.80
CA GLU A 247 -8.27 -2.24 9.49
C GLU A 247 -7.95 -1.00 10.33
N GLN A 248 -6.82 -0.99 11.05
CA GLN A 248 -6.40 0.18 11.84
C GLN A 248 -6.15 1.42 10.99
N ILE A 249 -5.67 1.26 9.74
CA ILE A 249 -5.44 2.38 8.81
C ILE A 249 -6.77 2.86 8.24
N THR A 250 -7.65 1.94 7.84
CA THR A 250 -8.89 2.26 7.14
C THR A 250 -10.01 2.71 8.07
N ALA A 251 -10.01 2.27 9.34
CA ALA A 251 -10.96 2.71 10.37
C ALA A 251 -10.67 4.12 10.91
N ALA A 252 -9.53 4.72 10.60
CA ALA A 252 -9.23 6.08 11.04
C ALA A 252 -10.25 7.06 10.43
N PRO A 253 -10.76 8.05 11.20
CA PRO A 253 -11.66 9.05 10.65
C PRO A 253 -11.00 9.77 9.46
N PRO A 254 -11.75 10.08 8.40
CA PRO A 254 -11.20 10.83 7.28
C PRO A 254 -10.62 12.15 7.81
N GLN A 255 -9.33 12.36 7.57
CA GLN A 255 -8.75 13.68 7.82
C GLN A 255 -9.48 14.63 6.87
N THR A 256 -10.00 15.74 7.38
CA THR A 256 -10.73 16.73 6.59
C THR A 256 -9.94 17.07 5.33
N ALA A 257 -10.52 16.75 4.19
CA ALA A 257 -9.88 16.95 2.89
C ALA A 257 -9.43 18.42 2.77
N ALA A 258 -8.13 18.62 2.61
CA ALA A 258 -7.64 19.90 2.16
C ALA A 258 -8.23 20.21 0.76
N PRO A 259 -8.60 21.45 0.47
CA PRO A 259 -9.08 21.82 -0.86
C PRO A 259 -8.03 21.44 -1.91
N PRO A 260 -8.45 21.03 -3.13
CA PRO A 260 -7.52 20.62 -4.18
C PRO A 260 -6.51 21.74 -4.43
N PRO A 261 -5.23 21.43 -4.62
CA PRO A 261 -4.24 22.42 -5.00
C PRO A 261 -4.68 23.07 -6.31
N LYS A 262 -4.71 24.41 -6.33
CA LYS A 262 -4.90 25.17 -7.56
C LYS A 262 -3.61 25.00 -8.38
N TYR A 263 -3.70 24.28 -9.48
CA TYR A 263 -2.65 24.20 -10.50
C TYR A 263 -2.72 25.40 -11.45
#